data_381c0aba3a65dec1a79fa4de4d2cf64d
#
_entry.id   381c0aba3a65dec1a79fa4de4d2cf64d
#
_cell.length_a   1.000
_cell.length_b   1.000
_cell.length_c   1.000
_cell.angle_alpha   90.00
_cell.angle_beta   90.00
_cell.angle_gamma   90.00
#
_symmetry.space_group_name_H-M   'P 1'
#
loop_
_entity.id
_entity.type
_entity.pdbx_description
1 polymer ?
#
loop_
_entity_poly.entity_id
_entity_poly.type
_entity_poly.pdbx_seq_one_letter_code
_entity_poly.pdbx_strand_id
1 'polypeptide(L)'
;MSSQKRPTGITILAVLAVIGGLLGLLGGLALLVFVPPLGVIVLVVAILDFAFAYGAWTLKPWGWTLGVALQVVSLLLAVWSIANGSSIISQGLNILIAAIILFYLFQKSIQEAFGRG
;
A
#
# COMPACT_ATOMS: atom_id res chain seq x y z
N MET A 1 4.90 25.88 -15.12
CA MET A 1 4.23 24.73 -14.72
C MET A 1 5.19 23.58 -14.59
N SER A 2 5.01 22.88 -13.67
CA SER A 2 5.82 21.71 -13.54
C SER A 2 5.55 20.79 -14.72
N SER A 3 6.59 20.33 -15.34
CA SER A 3 6.48 19.29 -16.32
C SER A 3 6.06 17.97 -15.69
N GLN A 4 6.06 17.90 -14.37
CA GLN A 4 5.73 16.68 -13.66
C GLN A 4 4.24 16.60 -13.44
N LYS A 5 3.55 16.05 -14.39
CA LYS A 5 2.18 15.66 -14.18
C LYS A 5 2.17 14.28 -13.54
N ARG A 6 1.29 14.11 -12.56
CA ARG A 6 1.08 12.77 -12.04
C ARG A 6 0.48 11.90 -13.11
N PRO A 7 1.08 10.73 -13.39
CA PRO A 7 0.39 9.74 -14.21
C PRO A 7 -0.94 9.37 -13.57
N THR A 8 -1.93 9.10 -14.40
CA THR A 8 -3.26 8.73 -13.91
C THR A 8 -3.20 7.55 -12.95
N GLY A 9 -2.34 6.58 -13.25
CA GLY A 9 -2.18 5.42 -12.37
C GLY A 9 -1.70 5.79 -10.97
N ILE A 10 -0.81 6.77 -10.84
CA ILE A 10 -0.35 7.23 -9.53
C ILE A 10 -1.49 7.90 -8.78
N THR A 11 -2.31 8.70 -9.47
CA THR A 11 -3.48 9.29 -8.84
C THR A 11 -4.42 8.22 -8.31
N ILE A 12 -4.65 7.17 -9.10
CA ILE A 12 -5.49 6.05 -8.68
C ILE A 12 -4.89 5.37 -7.46
N LEU A 13 -3.57 5.13 -7.46
CA LEU A 13 -2.91 4.52 -6.31
C LEU A 13 -3.04 5.38 -5.06
N ALA A 14 -2.90 6.70 -5.19
CA ALA A 14 -3.05 7.59 -4.05
C ALA A 14 -4.46 7.53 -3.46
N VAL A 15 -5.48 7.52 -4.32
CA VAL A 15 -6.87 7.40 -3.88
C VAL A 15 -7.10 6.06 -3.21
N LEU A 16 -6.60 4.98 -3.81
CA LEU A 16 -6.73 3.65 -3.23
C LEU A 16 -6.02 3.55 -1.88
N ALA A 17 -4.88 4.21 -1.74
CA ALA A 17 -4.15 4.22 -0.48
C ALA A 17 -4.95 4.94 0.62
N VAL A 18 -5.63 6.03 0.28
CA VAL A 18 -6.49 6.72 1.24
C VAL A 18 -7.64 5.81 1.68
N ILE A 19 -8.29 5.16 0.72
CA ILE A 19 -9.39 4.23 1.01
C ILE A 19 -8.86 3.08 1.88
N GLY A 20 -7.72 2.50 1.49
CA GLY A 20 -7.11 1.42 2.26
C GLY A 20 -6.72 1.85 3.66
N GLY A 21 -6.19 3.07 3.80
CA GLY A 21 -5.85 3.62 5.11
C GLY A 21 -7.09 3.79 5.99
N LEU A 22 -8.19 4.29 5.44
CA LEU A 22 -9.43 4.43 6.20
C LEU A 22 -9.96 3.08 6.64
N LEU A 23 -9.99 2.11 5.73
CA LEU A 23 -10.44 0.76 6.06
C LEU A 23 -9.51 0.11 7.08
N GLY A 24 -8.20 0.35 6.93
CA GLY A 24 -7.21 -0.16 7.87
C GLY A 24 -7.37 0.43 9.27
N LEU A 25 -7.71 1.72 9.37
CA LEU A 25 -7.99 2.32 10.68
C LEU A 25 -9.17 1.64 11.34
N LEU A 26 -10.26 1.46 10.59
CA LEU A 26 -11.44 0.80 11.14
C LEU A 26 -11.15 -0.64 11.54
N GLY A 27 -10.50 -1.39 10.64
CA GLY A 27 -10.15 -2.79 10.91
C GLY A 27 -9.14 -2.92 12.03
N GLY A 28 -8.15 -2.03 12.07
CA GLY A 28 -7.13 -2.05 13.11
C GLY A 28 -7.71 -1.75 14.48
N LEU A 29 -8.63 -0.79 14.57
CA LEU A 29 -9.30 -0.50 15.83
C LEU A 29 -10.12 -1.70 16.32
N ALA A 30 -10.83 -2.37 15.41
CA ALA A 30 -11.55 -3.58 15.75
C ALA A 30 -10.60 -4.67 16.23
N LEU A 31 -9.47 -4.86 15.53
CA LEU A 31 -8.50 -5.88 15.90
C LEU A 31 -7.82 -5.60 17.23
N LEU A 32 -7.69 -4.33 17.62
CA LEU A 32 -7.14 -4.01 18.94
C LEU A 32 -7.97 -4.63 20.06
N VAL A 33 -9.26 -4.77 19.83
CA VAL A 33 -10.14 -5.40 20.82
C VAL A 33 -9.94 -6.92 20.86
N PHE A 34 -9.83 -7.54 19.69
CA PHE A 34 -9.81 -9.00 19.58
C PHE A 34 -8.41 -9.59 19.56
N VAL A 35 -7.49 -8.96 18.84
CA VAL A 35 -6.11 -9.42 18.69
C VAL A 35 -5.20 -8.18 18.74
N PRO A 36 -4.90 -7.66 19.95
CA PRO A 36 -4.19 -6.39 20.07
C PRO A 36 -2.89 -6.26 19.29
N PRO A 37 -1.97 -7.26 19.28
CA PRO A 37 -0.74 -7.09 18.49
C PRO A 37 -1.01 -6.92 17.01
N LEU A 38 -1.97 -7.64 16.46
CA LEU A 38 -2.31 -7.52 15.05
C LEU A 38 -2.97 -6.17 14.77
N GLY A 39 -3.81 -5.69 15.68
CA GLY A 39 -4.43 -4.37 15.56
C GLY A 39 -3.39 -3.27 15.47
N VAL A 40 -2.35 -3.34 16.29
CA VAL A 40 -1.26 -2.36 16.25
C VAL A 40 -0.57 -2.38 14.89
N ILE A 41 -0.27 -3.56 14.37
CA ILE A 41 0.38 -3.70 13.07
C ILE A 41 -0.49 -3.10 11.97
N VAL A 42 -1.77 -3.41 11.97
CA VAL A 42 -2.71 -2.92 10.95
C VAL A 42 -2.83 -1.40 11.04
N LEU A 43 -2.87 -0.84 12.24
CA LEU A 43 -2.95 0.62 12.41
C LEU A 43 -1.68 1.31 11.89
N VAL A 44 -0.51 0.74 12.15
CA VAL A 44 0.75 1.29 11.64
C VAL A 44 0.74 1.27 10.11
N VAL A 45 0.31 0.17 9.51
CA VAL A 45 0.22 0.06 8.05
C VAL A 45 -0.76 1.09 7.51
N ALA A 46 -1.89 1.31 8.18
CA ALA A 46 -2.88 2.30 7.75
C ALA A 46 -2.29 3.71 7.75
N ILE A 47 -1.52 4.06 8.77
CA ILE A 47 -0.85 5.36 8.83
C ILE A 47 0.15 5.49 7.68
N LEU A 48 0.91 4.42 7.42
CA LEU A 48 1.86 4.41 6.31
C LEU A 48 1.16 4.52 4.95
N ASP A 49 -0.05 3.96 4.83
CA ASP A 49 -0.85 4.13 3.61
C ASP A 49 -1.19 5.60 3.37
N PHE A 50 -1.55 6.33 4.41
CA PHE A 50 -1.80 7.76 4.26
C PHE A 50 -0.53 8.51 3.89
N ALA A 51 0.61 8.14 4.46
CA ALA A 51 1.88 8.74 4.09
C ALA A 51 2.21 8.46 2.63
N PHE A 52 1.99 7.23 2.18
CA PHE A 52 2.19 6.89 0.78
C PHE A 52 1.25 7.70 -0.12
N ALA A 53 -0.01 7.87 0.26
CA ALA A 53 -0.96 8.64 -0.53
C ALA A 53 -0.46 10.08 -0.71
N TYR A 54 0.06 10.68 0.34
CA TYR A 54 0.62 12.02 0.25
C TYR A 54 1.86 12.03 -0.65
N GLY A 55 2.76 11.09 -0.45
CA GLY A 55 3.97 11.01 -1.26
C GLY A 55 3.67 10.79 -2.74
N ALA A 56 2.71 9.93 -3.04
CA ALA A 56 2.30 9.68 -4.42
C ALA A 56 1.63 10.91 -5.02
N TRP A 57 0.75 11.56 -4.26
CA TRP A 57 0.05 12.74 -4.74
C TRP A 57 1.02 13.86 -5.10
N THR A 58 2.08 14.01 -4.34
CA THR A 58 3.08 15.06 -4.55
C THR A 58 4.32 14.57 -5.29
N LEU A 59 4.35 13.30 -5.72
CA LEU A 59 5.46 12.69 -6.44
C LEU A 59 6.80 12.81 -5.70
N LYS A 60 6.76 12.59 -4.39
CA LYS A 60 7.99 12.58 -3.58
C LYS A 60 8.77 11.28 -3.82
N PRO A 61 10.11 11.35 -3.96
CA PRO A 61 10.90 10.12 -4.15
C PRO A 61 10.71 9.10 -3.04
N TRP A 62 10.62 9.55 -1.79
CA TRP A 62 10.39 8.61 -0.67
C TRP A 62 9.02 7.94 -0.77
N GLY A 63 8.06 8.55 -1.47
CA GLY A 63 6.76 7.94 -1.69
C GLY A 63 6.85 6.64 -2.48
N TRP A 64 7.73 6.59 -3.49
CA TRP A 64 7.95 5.37 -4.24
C TRP A 64 8.49 4.26 -3.34
N THR A 65 9.53 4.60 -2.56
CA THR A 65 10.14 3.63 -1.63
C THR A 65 9.10 3.13 -0.62
N LEU A 66 8.32 4.04 -0.07
CA LEU A 66 7.28 3.67 0.89
C LEU A 66 6.22 2.77 0.24
N GLY A 67 5.82 3.08 -0.99
CA GLY A 67 4.85 2.26 -1.71
C GLY A 67 5.35 0.84 -1.92
N VAL A 68 6.61 0.69 -2.34
CA VAL A 68 7.21 -0.63 -2.52
C VAL A 68 7.27 -1.36 -1.18
N ALA A 69 7.71 -0.68 -0.14
CA ALA A 69 7.80 -1.31 1.19
C ALA A 69 6.43 -1.78 1.68
N LEU A 70 5.39 -0.97 1.49
CA LEU A 70 4.03 -1.33 1.90
C LEU A 70 3.54 -2.57 1.16
N GLN A 71 3.82 -2.67 -0.14
CA GLN A 71 3.38 -3.84 -0.91
C GLN A 71 4.12 -5.09 -0.49
N VAL A 72 5.42 -4.99 -0.20
CA VAL A 72 6.19 -6.12 0.30
C VAL A 72 5.62 -6.58 1.65
N VAL A 73 5.35 -5.65 2.55
CA VAL A 73 4.76 -5.99 3.85
C VAL A 73 3.39 -6.64 3.65
N SER A 74 2.57 -6.13 2.74
CA SER A 74 1.26 -6.71 2.45
C SER A 74 1.38 -8.14 1.94
N LEU A 75 2.36 -8.40 1.06
CA LEU A 75 2.59 -9.75 0.55
C LEU A 75 3.00 -10.70 1.67
N LEU A 76 3.90 -10.26 2.55
CA LEU A 76 4.35 -11.07 3.66
C LEU A 76 3.19 -11.38 4.62
N LEU A 77 2.38 -10.38 4.92
CA LEU A 77 1.21 -10.57 5.79
C LEU A 77 0.18 -11.51 5.15
N ALA A 78 -0.02 -11.42 3.83
CA ALA A 78 -0.95 -12.30 3.14
C ALA A 78 -0.48 -13.74 3.19
N VAL A 79 0.81 -13.98 2.93
CA VAL A 79 1.38 -15.33 3.00
C VAL A 79 1.26 -15.88 4.41
N TRP A 80 1.60 -15.06 5.41
CA TRP A 80 1.50 -15.47 6.81
C TRP A 80 0.05 -15.82 7.18
N SER A 81 -0.91 -15.03 6.70
CA SER A 81 -2.34 -15.29 6.96
C SER A 81 -2.79 -16.62 6.36
N ILE A 82 -2.35 -16.93 5.13
CA ILE A 82 -2.67 -18.21 4.50
C ILE A 82 -2.10 -19.36 5.33
N ALA A 83 -0.86 -19.21 5.81
CA ALA A 83 -0.24 -20.23 6.63
C ALA A 83 -0.99 -20.45 7.94
N ASN A 84 -1.73 -19.45 8.41
CA ASN A 84 -2.51 -19.52 9.64
C ASN A 84 -4.00 -19.82 9.39
N GLY A 85 -4.34 -20.32 8.22
CA GLY A 85 -5.69 -20.82 7.94
C GLY A 85 -6.64 -19.84 7.27
N SER A 86 -6.15 -18.68 6.83
CA SER A 86 -7.01 -17.75 6.10
C SER A 86 -7.37 -18.30 4.72
N SER A 87 -8.46 -17.80 4.16
CA SER A 87 -8.92 -18.19 2.84
C SER A 87 -7.88 -17.86 1.78
N ILE A 88 -7.51 -18.85 0.97
CA ILE A 88 -6.60 -18.64 -0.16
C ILE A 88 -7.22 -17.67 -1.16
N ILE A 89 -8.55 -17.72 -1.33
CA ILE A 89 -9.24 -16.87 -2.31
C ILE A 89 -9.08 -15.39 -1.95
N SER A 90 -9.38 -15.03 -0.69
CA SER A 90 -9.29 -13.62 -0.30
C SER A 90 -7.84 -13.13 -0.24
N GLN A 91 -6.91 -13.96 0.26
CA GLN A 91 -5.52 -13.57 0.31
C GLN A 91 -4.88 -13.60 -1.07
N GLY A 92 -5.34 -14.49 -1.94
CA GLY A 92 -4.89 -14.52 -3.33
C GLY A 92 -5.21 -13.21 -4.05
N LEU A 93 -6.39 -12.62 -3.80
CA LEU A 93 -6.72 -11.31 -4.35
C LEU A 93 -5.77 -10.24 -3.83
N ASN A 94 -5.47 -10.25 -2.53
CA ASN A 94 -4.52 -9.30 -1.97
C ASN A 94 -3.14 -9.44 -2.59
N ILE A 95 -2.67 -10.67 -2.77
CA ILE A 95 -1.37 -10.94 -3.39
C ILE A 95 -1.38 -10.44 -4.84
N LEU A 96 -2.44 -10.72 -5.59
CA LEU A 96 -2.55 -10.30 -6.98
C LEU A 96 -2.51 -8.77 -7.08
N ILE A 97 -3.28 -8.08 -6.25
CA ILE A 97 -3.33 -6.61 -6.25
C ILE A 97 -1.96 -6.05 -5.90
N ALA A 98 -1.32 -6.59 -4.87
CA ALA A 98 0.01 -6.13 -4.46
C ALA A 98 1.04 -6.35 -5.56
N ALA A 99 0.98 -7.50 -6.24
CA ALA A 99 1.89 -7.79 -7.33
C ALA A 99 1.69 -6.82 -8.50
N ILE A 100 0.44 -6.51 -8.83
CA ILE A 100 0.14 -5.56 -9.91
C ILE A 100 0.66 -4.17 -9.54
N ILE A 101 0.46 -3.74 -8.31
CA ILE A 101 0.93 -2.44 -7.86
C ILE A 101 2.44 -2.38 -7.88
N LEU A 102 3.11 -3.45 -7.42
CA LEU A 102 4.58 -3.51 -7.46
C LEU A 102 5.08 -3.43 -8.90
N PHE A 103 4.48 -4.20 -9.80
CA PHE A 103 4.87 -4.17 -11.20
C PHE A 103 4.74 -2.76 -11.77
N TYR A 104 3.63 -2.10 -11.46
CA TYR A 104 3.40 -0.73 -11.91
C TYR A 104 4.47 0.21 -11.36
N LEU A 105 4.77 0.12 -10.07
CA LEU A 105 5.75 0.99 -9.43
C LEU A 105 7.16 0.80 -9.97
N PHE A 106 7.48 -0.41 -10.44
CA PHE A 106 8.82 -0.68 -10.97
C PHE A 106 8.97 -0.29 -12.44
N GLN A 107 7.92 0.18 -13.09
CA GLN A 107 8.06 0.69 -14.44
C GLN A 107 8.94 1.93 -14.45
N LYS A 108 9.80 2.03 -15.44
CA LYS A 108 10.77 3.11 -15.51
C LYS A 108 10.12 4.48 -15.51
N SER A 109 9.05 4.64 -16.28
CA SER A 109 8.35 5.92 -16.35
C SER A 109 7.78 6.34 -15.00
N ILE A 110 7.34 5.37 -14.19
CA ILE A 110 6.79 5.65 -12.87
C ILE A 110 7.91 6.01 -11.91
N GLN A 111 9.02 5.29 -11.94
CA GLN A 111 10.17 5.64 -11.12
C GLN A 111 10.65 7.05 -11.43
N GLU A 112 10.68 7.42 -12.70
CA GLU A 112 11.08 8.76 -13.11
C GLU A 112 10.08 9.81 -12.62
N ALA A 113 8.79 9.50 -12.63
CA ALA A 113 7.77 10.42 -12.13
C ALA A 113 7.97 10.70 -10.64
N PHE A 114 8.46 9.71 -9.88
CA PHE A 114 8.79 9.89 -8.47
C PHE A 114 10.19 10.44 -8.24
N GLY A 115 10.91 10.78 -9.31
CA GLY A 115 12.26 11.31 -9.18
C GLY A 115 13.31 10.26 -8.86
N ARG A 116 13.02 8.98 -9.15
CA ARG A 116 13.94 7.87 -8.85
C ARG A 116 14.72 7.39 -10.06
N GLY A 117 14.29 7.80 -11.22
CA GLY A 117 14.96 7.43 -12.44
C GLY A 117 16.29 8.13 -12.58
#